data_62912c0fa51d4d5215e96bfa1998992a
#
_entry.id   62912c0fa51d4d5215e96bfa1998992a
#
_cell.length_a   1.000
_cell.length_b   1.000
_cell.length_c   1.000
_cell.angle_alpha   90.00
_cell.angle_beta   90.00
_cell.angle_gamma   90.00
#
_symmetry.space_group_name_H-M   'P 1'
#
loop_
_entity.id
_entity.type
_entity.pdbx_description
1 polymer ?
#
loop_
_entity_poly.entity_id
_entity_poly.type
_entity_poly.pdbx_seq_one_letter_code
_entity_poly.pdbx_strand_id
1 'polypeptide(L)'
;ILLLDEPLGALDLKLRKEMQLELKRLQREMNITFIYVTHDQEEALTMSDTVVVMNGGKVQQIGTPEDIYNEPKNAFVADFIGDSNIVDGVMHKDFLVSFSGVDFPCVDRGFAREQSVQVVVRPEDIEVVSPVEGQLVGVVNDVIFKGVHFEMHVECEGREWLIHSTRACTPGETIGMRIGPNEI
;
A
#
# COMPACT_ATOMS: atom_id res chain seq x y z
N ILE A 1 -18.58 -4.41 25.39
CA ILE A 1 -17.70 -4.91 24.32
C ILE A 1 -18.49 -5.90 23.48
N LEU A 2 -18.43 -5.76 22.17
CA LEU A 2 -18.99 -6.69 21.20
C LEU A 2 -17.82 -7.34 20.41
N LEU A 3 -17.87 -8.67 20.28
CA LEU A 3 -16.90 -9.43 19.47
C LEU A 3 -17.59 -9.87 18.18
N LEU A 4 -17.00 -9.56 17.05
CA LEU A 4 -17.50 -9.88 15.71
C LEU A 4 -16.38 -10.66 14.97
N ASP A 5 -16.65 -11.89 14.62
CA ASP A 5 -15.71 -12.75 13.91
C ASP A 5 -16.19 -12.95 12.48
N GLU A 6 -15.50 -12.36 11.51
CA GLU A 6 -15.83 -12.33 10.08
C GLU A 6 -17.31 -12.10 9.75
N PRO A 7 -17.99 -11.09 10.35
CA PRO A 7 -19.44 -10.99 10.31
C PRO A 7 -20.01 -10.69 8.92
N LEU A 8 -19.19 -10.16 8.00
CA LEU A 8 -19.63 -9.74 6.66
C LEU A 8 -19.11 -10.64 5.54
N GLY A 9 -18.31 -11.65 5.86
CA GLY A 9 -17.61 -12.48 4.87
C GLY A 9 -18.53 -13.24 3.88
N ALA A 10 -19.76 -13.54 4.28
CA ALA A 10 -20.73 -14.26 3.44
C ALA A 10 -21.64 -13.34 2.58
N LEU A 11 -21.47 -12.01 2.67
CA LEU A 11 -22.32 -11.05 1.97
C LEU A 11 -21.75 -10.66 0.61
N ASP A 12 -22.65 -10.35 -0.35
CA ASP A 12 -22.25 -9.72 -1.61
C ASP A 12 -21.71 -8.30 -1.37
N LEU A 13 -20.96 -7.78 -2.33
CA LEU A 13 -20.24 -6.51 -2.20
C LEU A 13 -21.14 -5.31 -1.83
N LYS A 14 -22.34 -5.23 -2.41
CA LYS A 14 -23.25 -4.11 -2.16
C LYS A 14 -23.81 -4.16 -0.75
N LEU A 15 -24.33 -5.31 -0.35
CA LEU A 15 -24.89 -5.52 0.98
C LEU A 15 -23.79 -5.40 2.06
N ARG A 16 -22.57 -5.87 1.77
CA ARG A 16 -21.41 -5.71 2.67
C ARG A 16 -21.15 -4.24 2.97
N LYS A 17 -21.07 -3.37 1.95
CA LYS A 17 -20.86 -1.92 2.15
C LYS A 17 -21.99 -1.25 2.92
N GLU A 18 -23.23 -1.63 2.67
CA GLU A 18 -24.38 -1.13 3.45
C GLU A 18 -24.30 -1.55 4.93
N MET A 19 -23.95 -2.81 5.19
CA MET A 19 -23.79 -3.33 6.56
C MET A 19 -22.61 -2.76 7.31
N GLN A 20 -21.49 -2.46 6.64
CA GLN A 20 -20.34 -1.76 7.24
C GLN A 20 -20.77 -0.40 7.80
N LEU A 21 -21.50 0.40 7.01
CA LEU A 21 -22.00 1.69 7.45
C LEU A 21 -22.95 1.58 8.64
N GLU A 22 -23.85 0.57 8.61
CA GLU A 22 -24.81 0.35 9.70
C GLU A 22 -24.13 -0.10 10.99
N LEU A 23 -23.16 -1.01 10.91
CA LEU A 23 -22.37 -1.44 12.08
C LEU A 23 -21.59 -0.28 12.69
N LYS A 24 -20.98 0.57 11.86
CA LYS A 24 -20.26 1.76 12.33
C LYS A 24 -21.21 2.78 12.99
N ARG A 25 -22.43 2.94 12.46
CA ARG A 25 -23.48 3.76 13.06
C ARG A 25 -23.88 3.20 14.43
N LEU A 26 -24.20 1.91 14.52
CA LEU A 26 -24.59 1.24 15.76
C LEU A 26 -23.51 1.34 16.83
N GLN A 27 -22.24 1.14 16.46
CA GLN A 27 -21.09 1.27 17.38
C GLN A 27 -21.06 2.67 18.02
N ARG A 28 -21.25 3.72 17.21
CA ARG A 28 -21.28 5.10 17.68
C ARG A 28 -22.49 5.38 18.58
N GLU A 29 -23.69 4.95 18.18
CA GLU A 29 -24.93 5.15 18.93
C GLU A 29 -24.91 4.44 20.29
N MET A 30 -24.38 3.22 20.32
CA MET A 30 -24.28 2.41 21.53
C MET A 30 -23.11 2.81 22.43
N ASN A 31 -22.14 3.56 21.88
CA ASN A 31 -20.91 3.96 22.56
C ASN A 31 -20.18 2.79 23.25
N ILE A 32 -20.04 1.68 22.53
CA ILE A 32 -19.36 0.48 23.04
C ILE A 32 -18.17 0.12 22.14
N THR A 33 -17.20 -0.59 22.72
CA THR A 33 -16.05 -1.09 21.96
C THR A 33 -16.47 -2.30 21.13
N PHE A 34 -16.16 -2.27 19.84
CA PHE A 34 -16.24 -3.42 18.95
C PHE A 34 -14.83 -4.00 18.76
N ILE A 35 -14.72 -5.32 18.87
CA ILE A 35 -13.54 -6.06 18.41
C ILE A 35 -14.01 -6.82 17.17
N TYR A 36 -13.44 -6.44 16.04
CA TYR A 36 -13.83 -6.92 14.72
C TYR A 36 -12.69 -7.73 14.11
N VAL A 37 -12.90 -9.01 13.88
CA VAL A 37 -11.92 -9.89 13.22
C VAL A 37 -12.32 -10.04 11.75
N THR A 38 -11.41 -9.74 10.86
CA THR A 38 -11.61 -9.88 9.41
C THR A 38 -10.29 -10.20 8.72
N HIS A 39 -10.38 -10.81 7.55
CA HIS A 39 -9.28 -10.94 6.60
C HIS A 39 -9.41 -9.96 5.42
N ASP A 40 -10.48 -9.17 5.39
CA ASP A 40 -10.72 -8.12 4.38
C ASP A 40 -10.02 -6.83 4.81
N GLN A 41 -9.06 -6.40 4.01
CA GLN A 41 -8.23 -5.22 4.27
C GLN A 41 -9.06 -3.94 4.22
N GLU A 42 -10.00 -3.82 3.26
CA GLU A 42 -10.90 -2.67 3.12
C GLU A 42 -11.75 -2.51 4.39
N GLU A 43 -12.26 -3.63 4.94
CA GLU A 43 -13.01 -3.61 6.20
C GLU A 43 -12.15 -3.13 7.36
N ALA A 44 -10.93 -3.66 7.51
CA ALA A 44 -10.03 -3.28 8.59
C ALA A 44 -9.70 -1.78 8.55
N LEU A 45 -9.37 -1.24 7.39
CA LEU A 45 -8.99 0.16 7.21
C LEU A 45 -10.18 1.12 7.35
N THR A 46 -11.37 0.75 6.86
CA THR A 46 -12.52 1.67 6.83
C THR A 46 -13.35 1.68 8.10
N MET A 47 -13.37 0.56 8.84
CA MET A 47 -14.26 0.41 10.00
C MET A 47 -13.59 0.65 11.34
N SER A 48 -12.27 0.53 11.44
CA SER A 48 -11.55 0.54 12.72
C SER A 48 -11.01 1.91 13.08
N ASP A 49 -10.93 2.19 14.39
CA ASP A 49 -10.15 3.31 14.94
C ASP A 49 -8.70 2.86 15.24
N THR A 50 -8.53 1.56 15.47
CA THR A 50 -7.22 0.92 15.70
C THR A 50 -7.20 -0.42 15.00
N VAL A 51 -6.19 -0.67 14.21
CA VAL A 51 -5.94 -1.93 13.49
C VAL A 51 -4.84 -2.72 14.20
N VAL A 52 -5.04 -4.02 14.33
CA VAL A 52 -4.04 -4.96 14.83
C VAL A 52 -3.76 -5.99 13.73
N VAL A 53 -2.59 -5.90 13.10
CA VAL A 53 -2.15 -6.88 12.10
C VAL A 53 -1.50 -8.06 12.81
N MET A 54 -1.96 -9.28 12.49
CA MET A 54 -1.46 -10.51 13.08
C MET A 54 -0.96 -11.49 12.02
N ASN A 55 0.09 -12.22 12.33
CA ASN A 55 0.60 -13.31 11.53
C ASN A 55 1.13 -14.45 12.42
N GLY A 56 0.74 -15.69 12.13
CA GLY A 56 1.20 -16.86 12.89
C GLY A 56 0.94 -16.75 14.40
N GLY A 57 -0.19 -16.13 14.82
CA GLY A 57 -0.55 -15.92 16.22
C GLY A 57 0.24 -14.81 16.92
N LYS A 58 1.06 -14.03 16.20
CA LYS A 58 1.84 -12.92 16.74
C LYS A 58 1.36 -11.60 16.15
N VAL A 59 1.31 -10.57 16.99
CA VAL A 59 1.06 -9.20 16.57
C VAL A 59 2.27 -8.70 15.78
N GLN A 60 2.03 -8.21 14.58
CA GLN A 60 3.03 -7.61 13.69
C GLN A 60 3.08 -6.09 13.86
N GLN A 61 1.91 -5.45 13.88
CA GLN A 61 1.78 -4.01 14.07
C GLN A 61 0.45 -3.68 14.71
N ILE A 62 0.42 -2.58 15.47
CA ILE A 62 -0.79 -1.93 16.00
C ILE A 62 -0.67 -0.45 15.67
N GLY A 63 -1.72 0.16 15.12
CA GLY A 63 -1.76 1.57 14.77
C GLY A 63 -3.12 2.01 14.27
N THR A 64 -3.24 3.27 13.91
CA THR A 64 -4.40 3.76 13.16
C THR A 64 -4.40 3.15 11.75
N PRO A 65 -5.53 3.15 11.03
CA PRO A 65 -5.55 2.72 9.62
C PRO A 65 -4.47 3.41 8.78
N GLU A 66 -4.31 4.72 8.94
CA GLU A 66 -3.31 5.51 8.23
C GLU A 66 -1.88 5.07 8.57
N ASP A 67 -1.55 4.83 9.85
CA ASP A 67 -0.22 4.36 10.27
C ASP A 67 0.10 2.98 9.69
N ILE A 68 -0.90 2.07 9.66
CA ILE A 68 -0.72 0.71 9.14
C ILE A 68 -0.48 0.72 7.63
N TYR A 69 -1.15 1.62 6.91
CA TYR A 69 -1.05 1.72 5.46
C TYR A 69 0.22 2.47 5.01
N ASN A 70 0.48 3.64 5.60
CA ASN A 70 1.55 4.54 5.17
C ASN A 70 2.91 4.20 5.80
N GLU A 71 2.94 3.67 7.04
CA GLU A 71 4.16 3.37 7.78
C GLU A 71 4.21 1.89 8.23
N PRO A 72 4.19 0.93 7.31
CA PRO A 72 4.24 -0.49 7.67
C PRO A 72 5.59 -0.84 8.30
N LYS A 73 5.56 -1.53 9.46
CA LYS A 73 6.79 -1.91 10.19
C LYS A 73 7.64 -2.98 9.51
N ASN A 74 7.09 -3.70 8.57
CA ASN A 74 7.80 -4.73 7.82
C ASN A 74 7.06 -5.06 6.51
N ALA A 75 7.76 -5.74 5.60
CA ALA A 75 7.23 -6.13 4.30
C ALA A 75 5.92 -6.95 4.37
N PHE A 76 5.76 -7.79 5.41
CA PHE A 76 4.53 -8.55 5.58
C PHE A 76 3.32 -7.63 5.81
N VAL A 77 3.45 -6.60 6.65
CA VAL A 77 2.36 -5.64 6.89
C VAL A 77 2.06 -4.85 5.62
N ALA A 78 3.10 -4.39 4.92
CA ALA A 78 2.95 -3.65 3.66
C ALA A 78 2.15 -4.43 2.61
N ASP A 79 2.56 -5.67 2.36
CA ASP A 79 1.96 -6.58 1.37
C ASP A 79 0.57 -7.08 1.81
N PHE A 80 0.37 -7.29 3.11
CA PHE A 80 -0.91 -7.77 3.64
C PHE A 80 -2.01 -6.70 3.58
N ILE A 81 -1.68 -5.41 3.72
CA ILE A 81 -2.68 -4.33 3.82
C ILE A 81 -3.07 -3.74 2.46
N GLY A 82 -2.27 -3.94 1.44
CA GLY A 82 -2.55 -3.45 0.10
C GLY A 82 -1.41 -3.76 -0.86
N ASP A 83 -1.67 -3.61 -2.13
CA ASP A 83 -0.65 -3.81 -3.15
C ASP A 83 0.57 -2.92 -2.88
N SER A 84 1.75 -3.47 -3.08
CA SER A 84 3.01 -2.77 -2.78
C SER A 84 4.14 -3.20 -3.70
N ASN A 85 4.94 -2.26 -4.13
CA ASN A 85 6.25 -2.52 -4.70
C ASN A 85 7.26 -2.54 -3.55
N ILE A 86 7.73 -3.71 -3.15
CA ILE A 86 8.72 -3.87 -2.08
C ILE A 86 10.08 -4.15 -2.70
N VAL A 87 11.02 -3.25 -2.51
CA VAL A 87 12.33 -3.26 -3.18
C VAL A 87 13.45 -3.22 -2.15
N ASP A 88 14.47 -4.05 -2.33
CA ASP A 88 15.68 -3.95 -1.51
C ASP A 88 16.44 -2.66 -1.84
N GLY A 89 16.85 -1.92 -0.82
CA GLY A 89 17.52 -0.65 -0.95
C GLY A 89 18.57 -0.44 0.13
N VAL A 90 19.26 0.69 0.05
CA VAL A 90 20.28 1.10 1.01
C VAL A 90 20.00 2.55 1.45
N MET A 91 19.79 2.74 2.73
CA MET A 91 19.72 4.06 3.33
C MET A 91 21.14 4.60 3.53
N HIS A 92 21.56 5.55 2.69
CA HIS A 92 22.90 6.12 2.76
C HIS A 92 23.08 7.05 3.95
N LYS A 93 22.07 7.81 4.23
CA LYS A 93 21.95 8.77 5.35
C LYS A 93 20.49 9.18 5.49
N ASP A 94 20.17 9.93 6.53
CA ASP A 94 18.86 10.55 6.67
C ASP A 94 18.44 11.27 5.39
N PHE A 95 17.23 11.04 4.94
CA PHE A 95 16.61 11.65 3.75
C PHE A 95 17.20 11.22 2.40
N LEU A 96 17.96 10.10 2.33
CA LEU A 96 18.51 9.60 1.08
C LEU A 96 18.60 8.07 1.07
N VAL A 97 17.82 7.44 0.21
CA VAL A 97 17.79 5.99 -0.02
C VAL A 97 18.12 5.69 -1.47
N SER A 98 18.83 4.60 -1.74
CA SER A 98 18.99 4.09 -3.11
C SER A 98 18.31 2.74 -3.28
N PHE A 99 17.63 2.57 -4.40
CA PHE A 99 17.08 1.30 -4.88
C PHE A 99 16.99 1.32 -6.42
N SER A 100 16.92 0.15 -7.05
CA SER A 100 16.93 0.04 -8.51
C SER A 100 18.01 0.88 -9.20
N GLY A 101 19.21 0.99 -8.57
CA GLY A 101 20.34 1.72 -9.13
C GLY A 101 20.25 3.25 -9.12
N VAL A 102 19.22 3.82 -8.49
CA VAL A 102 18.96 5.27 -8.44
C VAL A 102 18.86 5.75 -6.99
N ASP A 103 19.35 6.97 -6.73
CA ASP A 103 19.23 7.66 -5.45
C ASP A 103 17.93 8.45 -5.40
N PHE A 104 17.15 8.24 -4.34
CA PHE A 104 15.89 8.93 -4.07
C PHE A 104 15.98 9.76 -2.79
N PRO A 105 15.59 11.03 -2.82
CA PRO A 105 15.29 11.75 -1.60
C PRO A 105 14.06 11.13 -0.94
N CYS A 106 14.07 10.99 0.39
CA CYS A 106 12.94 10.50 1.18
C CYS A 106 12.77 11.37 2.42
N VAL A 107 11.72 11.09 3.21
CA VAL A 107 11.49 11.81 4.49
C VAL A 107 12.00 11.04 5.71
N ASP A 108 12.45 9.82 5.52
CA ASP A 108 12.88 8.92 6.56
C ASP A 108 14.21 9.32 7.19
N ARG A 109 14.34 9.03 8.48
CA ARG A 109 15.52 9.36 9.29
C ARG A 109 15.71 8.37 10.44
N GLY A 110 16.89 8.40 11.03
CA GLY A 110 17.22 7.58 12.21
C GLY A 110 17.75 6.20 11.85
N PHE A 111 18.03 5.94 10.59
CA PHE A 111 18.72 4.72 10.13
C PHE A 111 20.23 4.83 10.30
N ALA A 112 20.91 3.69 10.46
CA ALA A 112 22.36 3.67 10.39
C ALA A 112 22.82 4.02 8.97
N ARG A 113 24.02 4.61 8.87
CA ARG A 113 24.61 4.90 7.56
C ARG A 113 24.86 3.60 6.79
N GLU A 114 24.53 3.60 5.49
CA GLU A 114 24.64 2.44 4.58
C GLU A 114 23.83 1.21 5.10
N GLN A 115 22.70 1.47 5.74
CA GLN A 115 21.83 0.40 6.23
C GLN A 115 21.03 -0.21 5.10
N SER A 116 21.07 -1.54 4.98
CA SER A 116 20.14 -2.27 4.09
C SER A 116 18.73 -2.16 4.62
N VAL A 117 17.80 -1.80 3.74
CA VAL A 117 16.38 -1.60 4.03
C VAL A 117 15.51 -2.26 2.96
N GLN A 118 14.24 -2.47 3.28
CA GLN A 118 13.21 -2.72 2.28
C GLN A 118 12.41 -1.45 2.10
N VAL A 119 12.40 -0.95 0.88
CA VAL A 119 11.62 0.23 0.49
C VAL A 119 10.26 -0.22 0.02
N VAL A 120 9.21 0.43 0.51
CA VAL A 120 7.83 0.18 0.10
C VAL A 120 7.36 1.39 -0.71
N VAL A 121 6.89 1.13 -1.93
CA VAL A 121 6.28 2.16 -2.78
C VAL A 121 4.90 1.68 -3.19
N ARG A 122 3.87 2.47 -2.88
CA ARG A 122 2.51 2.13 -3.25
C ARG A 122 2.29 2.32 -4.75
N PRO A 123 1.51 1.46 -5.42
CA PRO A 123 1.26 1.57 -6.86
C PRO A 123 0.65 2.90 -7.30
N GLU A 124 -0.20 3.50 -6.47
CA GLU A 124 -0.86 4.79 -6.70
C GLU A 124 0.07 5.99 -6.55
N ASP A 125 1.20 5.82 -5.86
CA ASP A 125 2.17 6.89 -5.57
C ASP A 125 3.22 7.03 -6.69
N ILE A 126 3.19 6.12 -7.66
CA ILE A 126 4.08 6.17 -8.83
C ILE A 126 3.44 7.01 -9.92
N GLU A 127 4.00 8.20 -10.17
CA GLU A 127 3.54 9.05 -11.26
C GLU A 127 4.12 8.62 -12.60
N VAL A 128 3.23 8.38 -13.57
CA VAL A 128 3.62 8.07 -14.95
C VAL A 128 3.93 9.36 -15.69
N VAL A 129 5.19 9.51 -16.10
CA VAL A 129 5.72 10.68 -16.80
C VAL A 129 6.39 10.27 -18.12
N SER A 130 6.93 11.24 -18.86
CA SER A 130 7.76 10.90 -20.02
C SER A 130 9.08 10.24 -19.59
N PRO A 131 9.69 9.38 -20.40
CA PRO A 131 10.94 8.69 -20.05
C PRO A 131 12.08 9.61 -19.62
N VAL A 132 12.11 10.85 -20.14
CA VAL A 132 13.17 11.83 -19.80
C VAL A 132 12.93 12.55 -18.47
N GLU A 133 11.72 12.46 -17.90
CA GLU A 133 11.33 13.09 -16.63
C GLU A 133 11.27 12.08 -15.49
N GLY A 134 11.30 10.77 -15.80
CA GLY A 134 11.26 9.70 -14.82
C GLY A 134 12.61 9.50 -14.12
N GLN A 135 12.55 9.13 -12.84
CA GLN A 135 13.73 8.64 -12.10
C GLN A 135 14.04 7.20 -12.51
N LEU A 136 13.01 6.41 -12.80
CA LEU A 136 13.11 5.08 -13.37
C LEU A 136 12.44 5.07 -14.75
N VAL A 137 12.91 4.20 -15.64
CA VAL A 137 12.33 4.03 -16.99
C VAL A 137 12.04 2.56 -17.21
N GLY A 138 10.81 2.26 -17.58
CA GLY A 138 10.37 0.89 -17.80
C GLY A 138 9.50 0.73 -19.04
N VAL A 139 9.25 -0.52 -19.39
CA VAL A 139 8.38 -0.92 -20.51
C VAL A 139 7.10 -1.51 -19.93
N VAL A 140 5.97 -1.01 -20.38
CA VAL A 140 4.64 -1.52 -19.98
C VAL A 140 4.42 -2.89 -20.58
N ASN A 141 4.26 -3.91 -19.74
CA ASN A 141 4.00 -5.29 -20.16
C ASN A 141 2.50 -5.56 -20.30
N ASP A 142 1.71 -5.11 -19.32
CA ASP A 142 0.27 -5.32 -19.27
C ASP A 142 -0.48 -4.13 -18.70
N VAL A 143 -1.75 -3.97 -19.08
CA VAL A 143 -2.63 -2.89 -18.64
C VAL A 143 -4.04 -3.44 -18.41
N ILE A 144 -4.53 -3.37 -17.18
CA ILE A 144 -5.83 -3.88 -16.77
C ILE A 144 -6.71 -2.72 -16.30
N PHE A 145 -7.88 -2.54 -16.89
CA PHE A 145 -8.84 -1.53 -16.43
C PHE A 145 -9.63 -2.02 -15.22
N LYS A 146 -9.50 -1.36 -14.08
CA LYS A 146 -10.18 -1.68 -12.81
C LYS A 146 -11.41 -0.79 -12.51
N GLY A 147 -11.90 -0.04 -13.50
CA GLY A 147 -13.06 0.85 -13.38
C GLY A 147 -12.68 2.29 -13.04
N VAL A 148 -11.94 2.54 -11.97
CA VAL A 148 -11.51 3.89 -11.54
C VAL A 148 -10.08 4.23 -11.92
N HIS A 149 -9.25 3.22 -12.14
CA HIS A 149 -7.85 3.35 -12.55
C HIS A 149 -7.46 2.21 -13.49
N PHE A 150 -6.30 2.34 -14.09
CA PHE A 150 -5.60 1.27 -14.80
C PHE A 150 -4.52 0.71 -13.87
N GLU A 151 -4.48 -0.61 -13.76
CA GLU A 151 -3.41 -1.35 -13.14
C GLU A 151 -2.42 -1.72 -14.25
N MET A 152 -1.18 -1.32 -14.09
CA MET A 152 -0.14 -1.51 -15.10
C MET A 152 1.02 -2.30 -14.51
N HIS A 153 1.48 -3.30 -15.26
CA HIS A 153 2.69 -4.06 -14.97
C HIS A 153 3.82 -3.52 -15.83
N VAL A 154 4.85 -2.99 -15.22
CA VAL A 154 5.96 -2.30 -15.89
C VAL A 154 7.27 -2.97 -15.56
N GLU A 155 7.98 -3.46 -16.59
CA GLU A 155 9.32 -4.04 -16.44
C GLU A 155 10.36 -2.93 -16.40
N CYS A 156 11.13 -2.86 -15.29
CA CYS A 156 12.22 -1.92 -15.12
C CYS A 156 13.38 -2.59 -14.40
N GLU A 157 14.58 -2.57 -14.98
CA GLU A 157 15.82 -3.13 -14.39
C GLU A 157 15.70 -4.62 -13.98
N GLY A 158 14.99 -5.43 -14.78
CA GLY A 158 14.78 -6.86 -14.50
C GLY A 158 13.77 -7.14 -13.38
N ARG A 159 12.95 -6.16 -13.03
CA ARG A 159 11.92 -6.24 -12.01
C ARG A 159 10.60 -5.72 -12.54
N GLU A 160 9.51 -6.38 -12.15
CA GLU A 160 8.17 -5.90 -12.39
C GLU A 160 7.73 -4.91 -11.32
N TRP A 161 7.20 -3.78 -11.78
CA TRP A 161 6.58 -2.74 -10.97
C TRP A 161 5.07 -2.73 -11.25
N LEU A 162 4.30 -2.66 -10.17
CA LEU A 162 2.86 -2.44 -10.23
C LEU A 162 2.57 -0.95 -10.09
N ILE A 163 1.76 -0.40 -11.00
CA ILE A 163 1.39 1.02 -11.01
C ILE A 163 -0.13 1.16 -11.15
N HIS A 164 -0.73 2.01 -10.30
CA HIS A 164 -2.12 2.43 -10.44
C HIS A 164 -2.17 3.85 -11.00
N SER A 165 -2.80 4.04 -12.16
CA SER A 165 -2.86 5.35 -12.80
C SER A 165 -4.21 5.60 -13.45
N THR A 166 -4.67 6.84 -13.43
CA THR A 166 -5.84 7.27 -14.21
C THR A 166 -5.49 7.48 -15.69
N ARG A 167 -4.21 7.56 -16.03
CA ARG A 167 -3.72 7.62 -17.41
C ARG A 167 -3.56 6.19 -17.95
N ALA A 168 -4.15 5.92 -19.10
CA ALA A 168 -3.92 4.70 -19.85
C ALA A 168 -2.57 4.78 -20.59
N CYS A 169 -1.79 3.71 -20.52
CA CYS A 169 -0.65 3.43 -21.39
C CYS A 169 -0.97 2.22 -22.25
N THR A 170 -0.12 1.94 -23.24
CA THR A 170 -0.28 0.74 -24.09
C THR A 170 0.84 -0.26 -23.82
N PRO A 171 0.56 -1.59 -23.85
CA PRO A 171 1.61 -2.59 -23.78
C PRO A 171 2.69 -2.34 -24.84
N GLY A 172 3.96 -2.40 -24.43
CA GLY A 172 5.14 -2.06 -25.25
C GLY A 172 5.55 -0.59 -25.18
N GLU A 173 4.76 0.29 -24.56
CA GLU A 173 5.11 1.70 -24.35
C GLU A 173 6.25 1.81 -23.32
N THR A 174 7.23 2.66 -23.61
CA THR A 174 8.28 3.03 -22.66
C THR A 174 7.83 4.26 -21.87
N ILE A 175 7.79 4.15 -20.56
CA ILE A 175 7.35 5.23 -19.66
C ILE A 175 8.44 5.59 -18.65
N GLY A 176 8.39 6.82 -18.15
CA GLY A 176 9.10 7.25 -16.95
C GLY A 176 8.22 7.05 -15.73
N MET A 177 8.85 6.66 -14.63
CA MET A 177 8.23 6.54 -13.31
C MET A 177 8.87 7.57 -12.39
N ARG A 178 8.05 8.38 -11.73
CA ARG A 178 8.50 9.38 -10.77
C ARG A 178 7.86 9.08 -9.40
N ILE A 179 8.69 9.08 -8.36
CA ILE A 179 8.30 8.79 -6.98
C ILE A 179 8.69 9.99 -6.14
N GLY A 180 7.74 10.55 -5.41
CA GLY A 180 7.98 11.69 -4.54
C GLY A 180 8.71 11.30 -3.25
N PRO A 181 9.36 12.26 -2.57
CA PRO A 181 10.08 11.98 -1.32
C PRO A 181 9.18 11.53 -0.15
N ASN A 182 7.89 11.85 -0.19
CA ASN A 182 6.92 11.45 0.84
C ASN A 182 6.29 10.09 0.55
N GLU A 183 6.59 9.51 -0.59
CA GLU A 183 6.00 8.27 -1.12
C GLU A 183 6.96 7.06 -0.99
N ILE A 184 8.04 7.27 -0.23
CA ILE A 184 9.11 6.27 -0.01
C ILE A 184 9.25 6.00 1.47
#